data_77d7c2d359fbbf46cc7bd23ed2768661
#
_entry.id   77d7c2d359fbbf46cc7bd23ed2768661
#
_cell.length_a   1.000
_cell.length_b   1.000
_cell.length_c   1.000
_cell.angle_alpha   90.00
_cell.angle_beta   90.00
_cell.angle_gamma   90.00
#
_symmetry.space_group_name_H-M   'P 1'
#
loop_
_entity.id
_entity.type
_entity.pdbx_description
1 polymer ?
#
loop_
_entity_poly.entity_id
_entity_poly.type
_entity_poly.pdbx_seq_one_letter_code
_entity_poly.pdbx_strand_id
1 'polypeptide(L)'
;LQGAALLLVSLVPHALLTSLPWPLVPRTQLPALSALNGQCWLVNRDVYHRHEPHAQVKDAVLEDVAIGRYLKQQGHPPTLLDVQDLVAIHMYDGFAEAWRGFRKNAYLLLGGTPVRFAFMYGGFLLSWLVAPLLSVWFLVSLYGLKVVTDRSSGMPLLITVLAPLSYLLGLILQFDSAVHHWSDAVRWKGRSVPSSAREEASAAPPDR
;
A
#
# COMPACT_ATOMS: atom_id res chain seq x y z
N LEU A 1 -17.58 -4.50 -5.59
CA LEU A 1 -16.52 -5.47 -5.91
C LEU A 1 -17.11 -6.87 -5.90
N GLN A 2 -17.00 -7.60 -7.01
CA GLN A 2 -17.52 -8.97 -7.12
C GLN A 2 -16.39 -9.91 -7.59
N GLY A 3 -16.42 -11.14 -7.09
CA GLY A 3 -15.58 -12.22 -7.59
C GLY A 3 -14.11 -12.18 -7.15
N ALA A 4 -13.25 -12.70 -8.01
CA ALA A 4 -11.83 -12.96 -7.72
C ALA A 4 -10.99 -11.70 -7.43
N ALA A 5 -11.42 -10.49 -7.83
CA ALA A 5 -10.76 -9.24 -7.49
C ALA A 5 -10.65 -9.02 -5.98
N LEU A 6 -11.65 -9.50 -5.21
CA LEU A 6 -11.64 -9.41 -3.75
C LEU A 6 -10.46 -10.13 -3.09
N LEU A 7 -9.92 -11.17 -3.73
CA LEU A 7 -8.73 -11.87 -3.22
C LEU A 7 -7.51 -10.94 -3.12
N LEU A 8 -7.36 -10.03 -4.08
CA LEU A 8 -6.28 -9.03 -4.07
C LEU A 8 -6.64 -7.82 -3.21
N VAL A 9 -7.86 -7.31 -3.35
CA VAL A 9 -8.31 -6.12 -2.63
C VAL A 9 -8.27 -6.32 -1.12
N SER A 10 -8.62 -7.52 -0.62
CA SER A 10 -8.57 -7.85 0.81
C SER A 10 -7.17 -7.83 1.43
N LEU A 11 -6.11 -7.89 0.59
CA LEU A 11 -4.73 -7.78 1.07
C LEU A 11 -4.35 -6.34 1.41
N VAL A 12 -5.04 -5.34 0.84
CA VAL A 12 -4.74 -3.93 1.11
C VAL A 12 -5.02 -3.56 2.58
N PRO A 13 -6.26 -3.71 3.11
CA PRO A 13 -6.50 -3.46 4.52
C PRO A 13 -5.70 -4.41 5.41
N HIS A 14 -5.51 -5.68 5.01
CA HIS A 14 -4.71 -6.62 5.78
C HIS A 14 -3.26 -6.13 5.92
N ALA A 15 -2.58 -5.81 4.83
CA ALA A 15 -1.21 -5.30 4.86
C ALA A 15 -1.12 -3.96 5.62
N LEU A 16 -2.06 -3.04 5.36
CA LEU A 16 -2.09 -1.74 6.00
C LEU A 16 -2.23 -1.86 7.52
N LEU A 17 -3.20 -2.65 7.99
CA LEU A 17 -3.50 -2.79 9.42
C LEU A 17 -2.44 -3.63 10.17
N THR A 18 -1.75 -4.55 9.51
CA THR A 18 -0.75 -5.42 10.16
C THR A 18 0.68 -4.90 10.03
N SER A 19 1.00 -4.05 9.05
CA SER A 19 2.37 -3.59 8.80
C SER A 19 2.72 -2.25 9.43
N LEU A 20 1.73 -1.45 9.83
CA LEU A 20 1.96 -0.13 10.42
C LEU A 20 1.72 -0.14 11.94
N PRO A 21 2.63 0.42 12.73
CA PRO A 21 2.42 0.64 14.15
C PRO A 21 1.47 1.83 14.36
N TRP A 22 0.18 1.62 14.18
CA TRP A 22 -0.87 2.65 14.15
C TRP A 22 -0.81 3.68 15.27
N PRO A 23 -0.51 3.31 16.55
CA PRO A 23 -0.38 4.31 17.60
C PRO A 23 0.76 5.31 17.39
N LEU A 24 1.77 4.95 16.59
CA LEU A 24 2.91 5.82 16.29
C LEU A 24 2.68 6.68 15.03
N VAL A 25 1.78 6.29 14.14
CA VAL A 25 1.51 7.04 12.90
C VAL A 25 1.21 8.51 13.18
N PRO A 26 0.25 8.91 14.03
CA PRO A 26 -0.01 10.31 14.33
C PRO A 26 0.99 10.96 15.31
N ARG A 27 1.77 10.17 16.06
CA ARG A 27 2.61 10.65 17.17
C ARG A 27 4.06 10.93 16.77
N THR A 28 4.50 10.49 15.60
CA THR A 28 5.88 10.66 15.14
C THR A 28 5.96 11.54 13.90
N GLN A 29 7.12 12.15 13.68
CA GLN A 29 7.41 12.89 12.44
C GLN A 29 8.13 12.01 11.39
N LEU A 30 8.27 10.69 11.64
CA LEU A 30 8.93 9.78 10.71
C LEU A 30 8.12 9.61 9.42
N PRO A 31 8.59 10.04 8.24
CA PRO A 31 7.83 9.96 7.00
C PRO A 31 7.48 8.51 6.60
N ALA A 32 8.34 7.54 6.98
CA ALA A 32 8.10 6.12 6.74
C ALA A 32 6.83 5.58 7.43
N LEU A 33 6.38 6.23 8.51
CA LEU A 33 5.15 5.90 9.21
C LEU A 33 3.98 6.79 8.76
N SER A 34 3.96 7.19 7.51
CA SER A 34 2.82 7.91 6.91
C SER A 34 1.86 6.91 6.28
N ALA A 35 0.57 7.09 6.55
CA ALA A 35 -0.51 6.35 5.93
C ALA A 35 -1.53 7.36 5.41
N LEU A 36 -1.54 7.58 4.10
CA LEU A 36 -2.60 8.29 3.41
C LEU A 36 -3.15 7.37 2.32
N ASN A 37 -4.46 7.30 2.21
CA ASN A 37 -5.14 6.50 1.20
C ASN A 37 -5.74 7.45 0.15
N GLY A 38 -5.23 7.36 -1.07
CA GLY A 38 -5.68 8.19 -2.20
C GLY A 38 -7.13 8.02 -2.60
N GLN A 39 -7.82 7.01 -2.10
CA GLN A 39 -9.23 6.77 -2.39
C GLN A 39 -10.15 7.79 -1.70
N CYS A 40 -9.83 8.15 -0.46
CA CYS A 40 -10.56 9.16 0.29
C CYS A 40 -9.66 9.74 1.38
N TRP A 41 -9.39 11.02 1.32
CA TRP A 41 -8.68 11.72 2.39
C TRP A 41 -9.18 13.16 2.52
N LEU A 42 -9.09 13.69 3.71
CA LEU A 42 -9.50 15.03 4.06
C LEU A 42 -8.29 15.81 4.59
N VAL A 43 -8.23 17.08 4.27
CA VAL A 43 -7.19 17.99 4.73
C VAL A 43 -7.80 19.31 5.14
N ASN A 44 -7.25 19.94 6.16
CA ASN A 44 -7.62 21.29 6.52
C ASN A 44 -7.30 22.23 5.35
N ARG A 45 -8.23 23.13 5.01
CA ARG A 45 -8.12 24.05 3.87
C ARG A 45 -6.87 24.92 3.94
N ASP A 46 -6.58 25.47 5.11
CA ASP A 46 -5.44 26.40 5.27
C ASP A 46 -4.10 25.65 5.17
N VAL A 47 -4.04 24.40 5.67
CA VAL A 47 -2.89 23.52 5.50
C VAL A 47 -2.70 23.22 4.03
N TYR A 48 -3.77 22.89 3.31
CA TYR A 48 -3.68 22.60 1.87
C TYR A 48 -3.16 23.79 1.07
N HIS A 49 -3.71 24.98 1.27
CA HIS A 49 -3.27 26.19 0.56
C HIS A 49 -1.87 26.64 0.93
N ARG A 50 -1.46 26.42 2.16
CA ARG A 50 -0.09 26.78 2.61
C ARG A 50 0.98 25.89 2.02
N HIS A 51 0.69 24.59 1.89
CA HIS A 51 1.69 23.59 1.52
C HIS A 51 1.55 23.10 0.08
N GLU A 52 0.40 23.31 -0.57
CA GLU A 52 0.10 22.87 -1.95
C GLU A 52 0.62 21.44 -2.25
N PRO A 53 0.23 20.42 -1.46
CA PRO A 53 0.89 19.12 -1.45
C PRO A 53 0.88 18.42 -2.81
N HIS A 54 -0.16 18.59 -3.62
CA HIS A 54 -0.20 18.01 -4.97
C HIS A 54 0.85 18.64 -5.91
N ALA A 55 1.14 19.94 -5.76
CA ALA A 55 2.17 20.59 -6.55
C ALA A 55 3.57 20.06 -6.20
N GLN A 56 3.78 19.74 -4.92
CA GLN A 56 5.06 19.22 -4.43
C GLN A 56 5.37 17.79 -4.91
N VAL A 57 4.34 16.99 -5.18
CA VAL A 57 4.51 15.56 -5.51
C VAL A 57 3.98 15.18 -6.89
N LYS A 58 3.84 16.15 -7.79
CA LYS A 58 3.20 16.00 -9.13
C LYS A 58 3.78 14.88 -9.99
N ASP A 59 5.03 14.49 -9.77
CA ASP A 59 5.74 13.46 -10.53
C ASP A 59 5.74 12.10 -9.82
N ALA A 60 5.19 12.01 -8.60
CA ALA A 60 5.12 10.75 -7.85
C ALA A 60 4.05 9.82 -8.42
N VAL A 61 4.38 8.54 -8.57
CA VAL A 61 3.43 7.49 -8.98
C VAL A 61 2.46 7.15 -7.85
N LEU A 62 2.98 7.10 -6.61
CA LEU A 62 2.21 6.93 -5.38
C LEU A 62 1.99 8.31 -4.75
N GLU A 63 1.18 9.14 -5.42
CA GLU A 63 0.96 10.54 -5.02
C GLU A 63 0.38 10.67 -3.61
N ASP A 64 -0.52 9.77 -3.21
CA ASP A 64 -1.12 9.72 -1.87
C ASP A 64 -0.07 9.45 -0.77
N VAL A 65 0.79 8.46 -0.98
CA VAL A 65 1.88 8.15 -0.04
C VAL A 65 2.86 9.30 0.04
N ALA A 66 3.21 9.91 -1.09
CA ALA A 66 4.13 11.05 -1.16
C ALA A 66 3.55 12.29 -0.46
N ILE A 67 2.25 12.60 -0.69
CA ILE A 67 1.54 13.68 0.01
C ILE A 67 1.53 13.43 1.53
N GLY A 68 1.21 12.21 1.95
CA GLY A 68 1.18 11.86 3.36
C GLY A 68 2.56 12.05 4.03
N ARG A 69 3.64 11.63 3.36
CA ARG A 69 5.02 11.83 3.83
C ARG A 69 5.38 13.30 3.89
N TYR A 70 5.09 14.05 2.85
CA TYR A 70 5.35 15.48 2.77
C TYR A 70 4.62 16.25 3.87
N LEU A 71 3.30 16.09 4.01
CA LEU A 71 2.52 16.77 5.05
C LEU A 71 3.00 16.41 6.45
N LYS A 72 3.41 15.17 6.67
CA LYS A 72 3.97 14.73 7.95
C LYS A 72 5.30 15.43 8.27
N GLN A 73 6.18 15.62 7.30
CA GLN A 73 7.42 16.40 7.45
C GLN A 73 7.14 17.87 7.77
N GLN A 74 6.01 18.40 7.30
CA GLN A 74 5.56 19.77 7.61
C GLN A 74 4.83 19.90 8.97
N GLY A 75 4.83 18.82 9.78
CA GLY A 75 4.19 18.84 11.10
C GLY A 75 2.69 18.48 11.09
N HIS A 76 2.17 17.96 9.96
CA HIS A 76 0.77 17.57 9.79
C HIS A 76 0.64 16.05 9.60
N PRO A 77 0.81 15.24 10.67
CA PRO A 77 0.72 13.78 10.56
C PRO A 77 -0.70 13.34 10.21
N PRO A 78 -0.84 12.36 9.30
CA PRO A 78 -2.15 11.83 8.96
C PRO A 78 -2.73 10.99 10.10
N THR A 79 -4.06 10.97 10.16
CA THR A 79 -4.83 10.09 11.05
C THR A 79 -5.76 9.22 10.21
N LEU A 80 -5.83 7.93 10.52
CA LEU A 80 -6.79 7.02 9.88
C LEU A 80 -8.14 7.12 10.58
N LEU A 81 -9.19 7.27 9.78
CA LEU A 81 -10.58 7.26 10.23
C LEU A 81 -11.29 6.05 9.63
N ASP A 82 -12.11 5.39 10.43
CA ASP A 82 -13.06 4.40 9.93
C ASP A 82 -14.31 5.13 9.40
N VAL A 83 -14.52 5.03 8.10
CA VAL A 83 -15.62 5.69 7.38
C VAL A 83 -16.45 4.71 6.55
N GLN A 84 -16.40 3.42 6.85
CA GLN A 84 -17.05 2.36 6.06
C GLN A 84 -18.56 2.56 5.93
N ASP A 85 -19.21 3.11 6.93
CA ASP A 85 -20.65 3.38 6.93
C ASP A 85 -21.01 4.64 6.11
N LEU A 86 -20.03 5.47 5.76
CA LEU A 86 -20.21 6.75 5.09
C LEU A 86 -19.74 6.76 3.64
N VAL A 87 -18.72 5.95 3.33
CA VAL A 87 -18.05 5.98 2.02
C VAL A 87 -17.94 4.59 1.45
N ALA A 88 -18.49 4.39 0.25
CA ALA A 88 -18.32 3.18 -0.54
C ALA A 88 -17.51 3.51 -1.80
N ILE A 89 -16.48 2.71 -2.08
CA ILE A 89 -15.58 2.92 -3.22
C ILE A 89 -15.62 1.71 -4.13
N HIS A 90 -15.88 1.94 -5.40
CA HIS A 90 -15.72 0.94 -6.45
C HIS A 90 -14.30 1.01 -7.01
N MET A 91 -13.45 0.03 -6.68
CA MET A 91 -12.03 0.07 -7.09
C MET A 91 -11.80 -0.50 -8.48
N TYR A 92 -12.35 -1.68 -8.76
CA TYR A 92 -12.09 -2.44 -9.99
C TYR A 92 -13.31 -3.25 -10.41
N ASP A 93 -13.52 -3.39 -11.73
CA ASP A 93 -14.61 -4.19 -12.28
C ASP A 93 -14.29 -5.69 -12.27
N GLY A 94 -13.01 -6.07 -12.25
CA GLY A 94 -12.63 -7.47 -12.27
C GLY A 94 -11.17 -7.74 -11.89
N PHE A 95 -10.83 -9.04 -11.84
CA PHE A 95 -9.50 -9.50 -11.41
C PHE A 95 -8.36 -8.95 -12.27
N ALA A 96 -8.51 -8.96 -13.61
CA ALA A 96 -7.45 -8.48 -14.49
C ALA A 96 -7.17 -6.98 -14.34
N GLU A 97 -8.20 -6.19 -14.06
CA GLU A 97 -8.07 -4.77 -13.80
C GLU A 97 -7.41 -4.53 -12.44
N ALA A 98 -7.84 -5.23 -11.39
CA ALA A 98 -7.22 -5.20 -10.08
C ALA A 98 -5.73 -5.59 -10.14
N TRP A 99 -5.40 -6.65 -10.88
CA TRP A 99 -4.02 -7.07 -11.08
C TRP A 99 -3.17 -5.96 -11.70
N ARG A 100 -3.63 -5.36 -12.81
CA ARG A 100 -2.92 -4.26 -13.48
C ARG A 100 -2.76 -3.03 -12.57
N GLY A 101 -3.81 -2.69 -11.82
CA GLY A 101 -3.78 -1.56 -10.89
C GLY A 101 -2.79 -1.77 -9.75
N PHE A 102 -2.80 -2.91 -9.10
CA PHE A 102 -1.88 -3.22 -8.00
C PHE A 102 -0.45 -3.47 -8.48
N ARG A 103 -0.26 -4.12 -9.65
CA ARG A 103 1.05 -4.35 -10.24
C ARG A 103 1.85 -3.06 -10.42
N LYS A 104 1.19 -1.99 -10.83
CA LYS A 104 1.82 -0.67 -10.98
C LYS A 104 2.44 -0.16 -9.67
N ASN A 105 1.82 -0.46 -8.52
CA ASN A 105 2.13 0.16 -7.24
C ASN A 105 2.94 -0.74 -6.30
N ALA A 106 2.83 -2.08 -6.41
CA ALA A 106 3.33 -3.01 -5.39
C ALA A 106 4.85 -2.91 -5.17
N TYR A 107 5.66 -2.81 -6.22
CA TYR A 107 7.11 -2.64 -6.10
C TYR A 107 7.49 -1.34 -5.38
N LEU A 108 6.82 -0.24 -5.69
CA LEU A 108 7.07 1.07 -5.08
C LEU A 108 6.65 1.09 -3.60
N LEU A 109 5.53 0.44 -3.26
CA LEU A 109 5.09 0.27 -1.87
C LEU A 109 6.07 -0.56 -1.05
N LEU A 110 6.76 -1.51 -1.69
CA LEU A 110 7.83 -2.32 -1.07
C LEU A 110 9.21 -1.63 -1.10
N GLY A 111 9.24 -0.32 -1.26
CA GLY A 111 10.43 0.52 -1.11
C GLY A 111 11.08 0.96 -2.41
N GLY A 112 10.63 0.49 -3.59
CA GLY A 112 11.02 1.00 -4.91
C GLY A 112 12.49 0.78 -5.32
N THR A 113 13.32 0.18 -4.47
CA THR A 113 14.71 -0.21 -4.77
C THR A 113 14.89 -1.72 -4.66
N PRO A 114 15.80 -2.35 -5.42
CA PRO A 114 15.98 -3.80 -5.39
C PRO A 114 16.28 -4.34 -3.98
N VAL A 115 17.10 -3.63 -3.20
CA VAL A 115 17.47 -4.05 -1.83
C VAL A 115 16.29 -3.97 -0.87
N ARG A 116 15.58 -2.84 -0.86
CA ARG A 116 14.39 -2.66 0.01
C ARG A 116 13.29 -3.63 -0.39
N PHE A 117 13.06 -3.79 -1.70
CA PHE A 117 12.12 -4.77 -2.21
C PHE A 117 12.46 -6.18 -1.75
N ALA A 118 13.71 -6.63 -1.91
CA ALA A 118 14.13 -7.97 -1.51
C ALA A 118 13.90 -8.20 0.00
N PHE A 119 14.21 -7.22 0.84
CA PHE A 119 13.98 -7.28 2.29
C PHE A 119 12.47 -7.36 2.63
N MET A 120 11.66 -6.47 2.08
CA MET A 120 10.22 -6.42 2.34
C MET A 120 9.49 -7.64 1.77
N TYR A 121 9.81 -8.00 0.53
CA TYR A 121 9.26 -9.19 -0.12
C TYR A 121 9.63 -10.47 0.62
N GLY A 122 10.89 -10.59 1.06
CA GLY A 122 11.37 -11.70 1.89
C GLY A 122 10.59 -11.81 3.21
N GLY A 123 10.27 -10.69 3.84
CA GLY A 123 9.41 -10.63 5.02
C GLY A 123 8.00 -11.13 4.75
N PHE A 124 7.37 -10.72 3.64
CA PHE A 124 6.06 -11.23 3.23
C PHE A 124 6.12 -12.71 2.86
N LEU A 125 7.12 -13.14 2.11
CA LEU A 125 7.33 -14.55 1.77
C LEU A 125 7.46 -15.41 3.03
N LEU A 126 8.27 -14.97 3.99
CA LEU A 126 8.43 -15.63 5.26
C LEU A 126 7.12 -15.71 6.05
N SER A 127 6.41 -14.59 6.22
CA SER A 127 5.22 -14.50 7.06
C SER A 127 3.98 -15.14 6.44
N TRP A 128 3.79 -15.02 5.13
CA TRP A 128 2.58 -15.48 4.44
C TRP A 128 2.69 -16.92 3.92
N LEU A 129 3.89 -17.43 3.70
CA LEU A 129 4.10 -18.76 3.14
C LEU A 129 4.97 -19.65 4.03
N VAL A 130 6.19 -19.23 4.35
CA VAL A 130 7.16 -20.14 4.98
C VAL A 130 6.80 -20.44 6.43
N ALA A 131 6.58 -19.43 7.25
CA ALA A 131 6.31 -19.60 8.68
C ALA A 131 5.00 -20.38 8.96
N PRO A 132 3.87 -20.15 8.23
CA PRO A 132 2.67 -20.97 8.38
C PRO A 132 2.85 -22.44 8.02
N LEU A 133 3.76 -22.78 7.09
CA LEU A 133 4.08 -24.16 6.74
C LEU A 133 4.94 -24.84 7.80
N LEU A 134 5.74 -24.09 8.55
CA LEU A 134 6.64 -24.59 9.58
C LEU A 134 6.00 -24.68 10.96
N SER A 135 4.94 -23.90 11.23
CA SER A 135 4.33 -23.84 12.55
C SER A 135 2.84 -23.57 12.50
N VAL A 136 2.07 -24.45 13.15
CA VAL A 136 0.61 -24.28 13.32
C VAL A 136 0.26 -22.98 14.05
N TRP A 137 1.09 -22.52 14.97
CA TRP A 137 0.86 -21.25 15.68
C TRP A 137 0.97 -20.04 14.78
N PHE A 138 1.91 -20.05 13.83
CA PHE A 138 1.97 -19.00 12.79
C PHE A 138 0.77 -19.05 11.86
N LEU A 139 0.34 -20.25 11.45
CA LEU A 139 -0.86 -20.41 10.64
C LEU A 139 -2.09 -19.85 11.35
N VAL A 140 -2.30 -20.24 12.61
CA VAL A 140 -3.44 -19.76 13.42
C VAL A 140 -3.39 -18.24 13.61
N SER A 141 -2.20 -17.68 13.88
CA SER A 141 -2.01 -16.24 14.05
C SER A 141 -2.29 -15.48 12.76
N LEU A 142 -1.77 -15.95 11.62
CA LEU A 142 -2.00 -15.35 10.31
C LEU A 142 -3.49 -15.36 9.93
N TYR A 143 -4.17 -16.50 10.14
CA TYR A 143 -5.61 -16.60 9.92
C TYR A 143 -6.40 -15.73 10.90
N GLY A 144 -6.02 -15.68 12.17
CA GLY A 144 -6.64 -14.81 13.17
C GLY A 144 -6.57 -13.34 12.77
N LEU A 145 -5.39 -12.88 12.36
CA LEU A 145 -5.20 -11.52 11.83
C LEU A 145 -6.04 -11.29 10.57
N LYS A 146 -6.10 -12.27 9.65
CA LYS A 146 -6.91 -12.16 8.44
C LYS A 146 -8.41 -12.08 8.75
N VAL A 147 -8.90 -12.89 9.69
CA VAL A 147 -10.29 -12.81 10.18
C VAL A 147 -10.61 -11.42 10.72
N VAL A 148 -9.74 -10.88 11.58
CA VAL A 148 -9.94 -9.55 12.17
C VAL A 148 -9.96 -8.47 11.08
N THR A 149 -8.98 -8.46 10.19
CA THR A 149 -8.87 -7.42 9.14
C THR A 149 -10.00 -7.53 8.11
N ASP A 150 -10.40 -8.73 7.71
CA ASP A 150 -11.50 -8.93 6.77
C ASP A 150 -12.84 -8.51 7.37
N ARG A 151 -13.09 -8.87 8.64
CA ARG A 151 -14.31 -8.47 9.35
C ARG A 151 -14.39 -6.95 9.54
N SER A 152 -13.28 -6.32 9.94
CA SER A 152 -13.23 -4.86 10.08
C SER A 152 -13.33 -4.13 8.73
N SER A 153 -13.13 -4.79 7.61
CA SER A 153 -13.23 -4.22 6.25
C SER A 153 -14.45 -4.68 5.48
N GLY A 154 -15.42 -5.35 6.15
CA GLY A 154 -16.65 -5.79 5.52
C GLY A 154 -16.47 -6.87 4.42
N MET A 155 -15.34 -7.62 4.43
CA MET A 155 -15.09 -8.65 3.44
C MET A 155 -15.98 -9.89 3.64
N PRO A 156 -16.46 -10.53 2.54
CA PRO A 156 -17.20 -11.77 2.62
C PRO A 156 -16.37 -12.89 3.27
N LEU A 157 -17.01 -13.74 4.07
CA LEU A 157 -16.36 -14.88 4.75
C LEU A 157 -15.60 -15.80 3.78
N LEU A 158 -16.09 -15.97 2.57
CA LEU A 158 -15.42 -16.76 1.53
C LEU A 158 -14.00 -16.27 1.25
N ILE A 159 -13.76 -14.95 1.26
CA ILE A 159 -12.44 -14.36 1.04
C ILE A 159 -11.49 -14.72 2.18
N THR A 160 -11.98 -14.72 3.42
CA THR A 160 -11.20 -15.16 4.58
C THR A 160 -10.85 -16.66 4.50
N VAL A 161 -11.79 -17.51 4.08
CA VAL A 161 -11.52 -18.95 3.86
C VAL A 161 -10.46 -19.14 2.76
N LEU A 162 -10.51 -18.32 1.71
CA LEU A 162 -9.56 -18.35 0.59
C LEU A 162 -8.27 -17.53 0.86
N ALA A 163 -7.99 -17.18 2.11
CA ALA A 163 -6.81 -16.41 2.48
C ALA A 163 -5.48 -16.99 1.95
N PRO A 164 -5.22 -18.32 1.96
CA PRO A 164 -3.99 -18.87 1.38
C PRO A 164 -3.83 -18.53 -0.10
N LEU A 165 -4.93 -18.55 -0.85
CA LEU A 165 -4.92 -18.16 -2.27
C LEU A 165 -4.65 -16.66 -2.41
N SER A 166 -5.26 -15.82 -1.57
CA SER A 166 -4.98 -14.38 -1.55
C SER A 166 -3.50 -14.08 -1.29
N TYR A 167 -2.89 -14.72 -0.28
CA TYR A 167 -1.48 -14.54 0.02
C TYR A 167 -0.57 -14.99 -1.11
N LEU A 168 -0.83 -16.14 -1.72
CA LEU A 168 -0.08 -16.62 -2.88
C LEU A 168 -0.18 -15.65 -4.06
N LEU A 169 -1.39 -15.20 -4.39
CA LEU A 169 -1.62 -14.21 -5.45
C LEU A 169 -0.93 -12.87 -5.14
N GLY A 170 -0.92 -12.45 -3.87
CA GLY A 170 -0.22 -11.26 -3.42
C GLY A 170 1.29 -11.35 -3.62
N LEU A 171 1.90 -12.49 -3.28
CA LEU A 171 3.33 -12.74 -3.51
C LEU A 171 3.67 -12.74 -5.00
N ILE A 172 2.87 -13.41 -5.82
CA ILE A 172 3.06 -13.42 -7.29
C ILE A 172 2.93 -12.01 -7.86
N LEU A 173 1.93 -11.26 -7.42
CA LEU A 173 1.70 -9.87 -7.85
C LEU A 173 2.88 -8.95 -7.50
N GLN A 174 3.41 -9.06 -6.28
CA GLN A 174 4.55 -8.26 -5.83
C GLN A 174 5.79 -8.54 -6.69
N PHE A 175 6.04 -9.82 -6.99
CA PHE A 175 7.15 -10.23 -7.86
C PHE A 175 6.95 -9.77 -9.31
N ASP A 176 5.73 -9.97 -9.88
CA ASP A 176 5.37 -9.47 -11.21
C ASP A 176 5.55 -7.94 -11.32
N SER A 177 5.16 -7.21 -10.25
CA SER A 177 5.39 -5.77 -10.16
C SER A 177 6.86 -5.39 -10.24
N ALA A 178 7.73 -6.11 -9.52
CA ALA A 178 9.17 -5.86 -9.54
C ALA A 178 9.77 -6.11 -10.93
N VAL A 179 9.45 -7.25 -11.56
CA VAL A 179 9.89 -7.58 -12.91
C VAL A 179 9.44 -6.51 -13.91
N HIS A 180 8.20 -6.04 -13.76
CA HIS A 180 7.64 -5.01 -14.63
C HIS A 180 8.37 -3.66 -14.49
N HIS A 181 8.76 -3.29 -13.28
CA HIS A 181 9.55 -2.08 -13.03
C HIS A 181 11.01 -2.21 -13.51
N TRP A 182 11.62 -3.38 -13.33
CA TRP A 182 13.01 -3.62 -13.78
C TRP A 182 13.14 -3.66 -15.30
N SER A 183 12.06 -4.01 -16.01
CA SER A 183 12.02 -4.00 -17.48
C SER A 183 11.66 -2.63 -18.09
N ASP A 184 11.60 -1.55 -17.30
CA ASP A 184 11.17 -0.19 -17.70
C ASP A 184 9.80 -0.14 -18.42
N ALA A 185 8.97 -1.16 -18.21
CA ALA A 185 7.68 -1.31 -18.88
C ALA A 185 6.55 -0.47 -18.24
N VAL A 186 6.84 0.24 -17.14
CA VAL A 186 5.82 1.02 -16.42
C VAL A 186 5.56 2.34 -17.12
N ARG A 187 4.33 2.50 -17.63
CA ARG A 187 3.82 3.77 -18.17
C ARG A 187 2.72 4.32 -17.24
N TRP A 188 2.82 5.59 -16.90
CA TRP A 188 1.81 6.31 -16.14
C TRP A 188 1.40 7.59 -16.85
N LYS A 189 0.08 7.78 -17.10
CA LYS A 189 -0.46 8.95 -17.84
C LYS A 189 0.29 9.23 -19.15
N GLY A 190 0.69 8.16 -19.88
CA GLY A 190 1.42 8.26 -21.15
C GLY A 190 2.93 8.52 -21.04
N ARG A 191 3.48 8.63 -19.81
CA ARG A 191 4.92 8.81 -19.58
C ARG A 191 5.55 7.51 -19.10
N SER A 192 6.81 7.23 -19.49
CA SER A 192 7.61 6.20 -18.85
C SER A 192 7.96 6.63 -17.42
N VAL A 193 7.75 5.76 -16.43
CA VAL A 193 8.12 6.02 -15.04
C VAL A 193 9.58 5.60 -14.87
N PRO A 194 10.52 6.53 -14.54
CA PRO A 194 11.91 6.17 -14.30
C PRO A 194 12.00 5.27 -13.07
N SER A 195 12.88 4.27 -13.11
CA SER A 195 13.20 3.46 -11.93
C SER A 195 13.70 4.35 -10.78
N SER A 196 13.36 3.96 -9.58
CA SER A 196 13.41 4.58 -8.25
C SER A 196 14.52 5.59 -7.88
N ALA A 197 15.59 5.73 -8.65
CA ALA A 197 16.67 6.65 -8.32
C ALA A 197 16.30 8.15 -8.35
N ARG A 198 15.16 8.52 -8.96
CA ARG A 198 14.69 9.91 -9.03
C ARG A 198 13.67 10.30 -7.95
N GLU A 199 12.94 9.34 -7.35
CA GLU A 199 12.03 9.66 -6.24
C GLU A 199 12.79 10.09 -4.98
N GLU A 200 14.00 9.55 -4.74
CA GLU A 200 14.87 9.98 -3.63
C GLU A 200 15.45 11.38 -3.86
N ALA A 201 15.76 11.73 -5.10
CA ALA A 201 16.26 13.07 -5.43
C ALA A 201 15.19 14.17 -5.35
N SER A 202 13.92 13.81 -5.61
CA SER A 202 12.79 14.76 -5.50
C SER A 202 12.28 14.92 -4.06
N ALA A 203 12.64 14.01 -3.16
CA ALA A 203 12.31 14.09 -1.73
C ALA A 203 13.39 14.80 -0.89
N ALA A 204 14.54 15.15 -1.47
CA ALA A 204 15.55 15.99 -0.82
C ALA A 204 15.07 17.45 -0.79
N PRO A 205 15.14 18.14 0.35
CA PRO A 205 14.83 19.56 0.41
C PRO A 205 15.79 20.33 -0.53
N PRO A 206 15.31 21.38 -1.22
CA PRO A 206 16.19 22.20 -2.03
C PRO A 206 17.30 22.77 -1.15
N ASP A 207 18.55 22.59 -1.57
CA ASP A 207 19.70 23.22 -0.92
C ASP A 207 19.44 24.71 -0.77
N ARG A 208 19.58 25.21 0.46
CA ARG A 208 19.45 26.62 0.83
C ARG A 208 20.68 27.40 0.43
#